data_a0f7b617903c3f8994cc4144373237c6
#
_entry.id   a0f7b617903c3f8994cc4144373237c6
#
_cell.length_a   1.000
_cell.length_b   1.000
_cell.length_c   1.000
_cell.angle_alpha   90.00
_cell.angle_beta   90.00
_cell.angle_gamma   90.00
#
_symmetry.space_group_name_H-M   'P 1'
#
loop_
_entity.id
_entity.type
_entity.pdbx_description
1 polymer ?
#
loop_
_entity_poly.entity_id
_entity_poly.type
_entity_poly.pdbx_seq_one_letter_code
_entity_poly.pdbx_strand_id
1 'polypeptide(L)'
;MKKINLLVALVCLCVGNAFAGSPEIIEKYVTPTRVMWTSDQSGKYVKNADILTEPFSGQVAVNDNHCVVMKSDDSHTASLLIDFGKEMHAGLKIFAGIRPDNKPVSIRVTYGESVTEAMSQIARDGKKNPTNDHAMREFTIQLPWLGSATTGFSGFRFARIDLLDKNVELDLRAVQAIHRFRDYDYLGTFKCDNERLNKIWSTAAYTVQENMQEYIWDGIKRDRLVWLGDLNPEILTICNVFGPQAFDLVHKALDFGSTGYPLPQWQNGMPSYSLWWIINQYDLFMYEGNLPYLKAQLPYIKGLVEQVAQNIDPKTGREKIKGGFLDWPTSPDSVVVHAGMQALCIMTFDAAKNIGTYTGDQALVQRCEQLIKLLRKHRPDHHKNTQASSLYVLSGLSKDAKKDAQNIINNGMDQYSTFYGYYATEALARTGHYQQALDDISKYWGAMLDLGATTFWEDLTYKFVANAGRIDEFVPEGKYDIHADGGDFCYKGLRLSLAHGWASGPAIYLTQNVLGVRPVEPGCKTIKVTPHLGNLNWAEGTFPTPQGIVKIKVTKDANGKAVPQVEAPAGVKVVYE
;
A
#
# COMPACT_ATOMS: atom_id res chain seq x y z
N MET A 1 -27.64 -47.74 -51.98
CA MET A 1 -27.31 -46.34 -51.74
C MET A 1 -27.84 -45.96 -50.37
N LYS A 2 -26.96 -45.96 -49.36
CA LYS A 2 -27.30 -45.55 -47.97
C LYS A 2 -26.93 -44.12 -47.80
N LYS A 3 -27.89 -43.24 -47.46
CA LYS A 3 -27.63 -41.85 -47.07
C LYS A 3 -27.09 -41.79 -45.67
N ILE A 4 -25.88 -41.28 -45.51
CA ILE A 4 -25.27 -40.94 -44.23
C ILE A 4 -25.71 -39.52 -43.88
N ASN A 5 -26.50 -39.40 -42.82
CA ASN A 5 -26.83 -38.09 -42.26
C ASN A 5 -25.65 -37.67 -41.32
N LEU A 6 -24.95 -36.62 -41.69
CA LEU A 6 -23.93 -36.00 -40.88
C LEU A 6 -24.57 -35.03 -39.88
N LEU A 7 -24.60 -35.41 -38.62
CA LEU A 7 -25.06 -34.54 -37.53
C LEU A 7 -23.90 -33.69 -37.11
N VAL A 8 -23.90 -32.39 -37.46
CA VAL A 8 -22.93 -31.41 -36.97
C VAL A 8 -23.38 -30.96 -35.58
N ALA A 9 -22.73 -31.48 -34.54
CA ALA A 9 -22.90 -30.98 -33.19
C ALA A 9 -22.11 -29.65 -33.05
N LEU A 10 -22.82 -28.55 -32.97
CA LEU A 10 -22.23 -27.24 -32.61
C LEU A 10 -21.92 -27.26 -31.11
N VAL A 11 -20.66 -27.50 -30.75
CA VAL A 11 -20.17 -27.33 -29.39
C VAL A 11 -19.91 -25.83 -29.19
N CYS A 12 -20.86 -25.13 -28.55
CA CYS A 12 -20.60 -23.81 -27.99
C CYS A 12 -19.58 -23.95 -26.85
N LEU A 13 -18.32 -23.72 -27.13
CA LEU A 13 -17.32 -23.45 -26.11
C LEU A 13 -17.65 -22.09 -25.46
N CYS A 14 -18.39 -22.11 -24.37
CA CYS A 14 -18.37 -21.02 -23.42
C CYS A 14 -16.99 -21.01 -22.79
N VAL A 15 -16.07 -20.23 -23.35
CA VAL A 15 -14.83 -19.88 -22.67
C VAL A 15 -15.23 -18.87 -21.59
N GLY A 16 -15.68 -19.40 -20.44
CA GLY A 16 -15.66 -18.62 -19.22
C GLY A 16 -14.19 -18.36 -18.91
N ASN A 17 -13.75 -17.12 -18.98
CA ASN A 17 -12.51 -16.71 -18.36
C ASN A 17 -12.68 -16.90 -16.83
N ALA A 18 -12.46 -18.12 -16.34
CA ALA A 18 -12.20 -18.31 -14.94
C ALA A 18 -10.84 -17.69 -14.68
N PHE A 19 -10.81 -16.52 -14.03
CA PHE A 19 -9.57 -16.02 -13.48
C PHE A 19 -9.02 -17.12 -12.56
N ALA A 20 -7.79 -17.57 -12.82
CA ALA A 20 -7.08 -18.45 -11.92
C ALA A 20 -7.02 -17.76 -10.55
N GLY A 21 -7.09 -18.54 -9.45
CA GLY A 21 -6.94 -17.99 -8.09
C GLY A 21 -5.63 -17.23 -7.93
N SER A 22 -5.44 -16.58 -6.78
CA SER A 22 -4.24 -15.77 -6.51
C SER A 22 -2.95 -16.50 -6.88
N PRO A 23 -2.07 -15.91 -7.69
CA PRO A 23 -0.82 -16.54 -8.06
C PRO A 23 0.03 -16.84 -6.81
N GLU A 24 0.83 -17.90 -6.88
CA GLU A 24 1.77 -18.22 -5.82
C GLU A 24 2.84 -17.11 -5.69
N ILE A 25 3.43 -17.03 -4.51
CA ILE A 25 4.60 -16.17 -4.30
C ILE A 25 5.76 -16.75 -5.10
N ILE A 26 6.37 -15.91 -5.92
CA ILE A 26 7.53 -16.25 -6.72
C ILE A 26 8.76 -15.47 -6.27
N GLU A 27 9.93 -15.94 -6.69
CA GLU A 27 11.22 -15.30 -6.45
C GLU A 27 11.88 -14.94 -7.78
N LYS A 28 12.23 -13.65 -7.93
CA LYS A 28 13.02 -13.17 -9.09
C LYS A 28 14.34 -12.58 -8.61
N TYR A 29 15.43 -12.92 -9.29
CA TYR A 29 16.73 -12.33 -9.00
C TYR A 29 16.84 -10.95 -9.64
N VAL A 30 17.21 -9.95 -8.84
CA VAL A 30 17.38 -8.56 -9.27
C VAL A 30 18.83 -8.15 -9.05
N THR A 31 19.48 -7.70 -10.12
CA THR A 31 20.84 -7.14 -10.08
C THR A 31 20.79 -5.68 -9.61
N PRO A 32 21.73 -5.19 -8.79
CA PRO A 32 21.83 -3.80 -8.42
C PRO A 32 21.90 -2.88 -9.65
N THR A 33 21.30 -1.71 -9.57
CA THR A 33 21.31 -0.71 -10.66
C THR A 33 22.53 0.20 -10.59
N ARG A 34 23.11 0.38 -9.39
CA ARG A 34 24.31 1.21 -9.18
C ARG A 34 25.03 0.85 -7.88
N VAL A 35 26.34 1.10 -7.86
CA VAL A 35 27.13 1.17 -6.63
C VAL A 35 27.16 2.62 -6.18
N MET A 36 26.64 2.89 -4.99
CA MET A 36 26.50 4.26 -4.49
C MET A 36 27.74 4.77 -3.77
N TRP A 37 28.43 3.87 -3.10
CA TRP A 37 29.57 4.23 -2.27
C TRP A 37 30.43 3.01 -1.97
N THR A 38 31.73 3.26 -1.79
CA THR A 38 32.69 2.32 -1.21
C THR A 38 33.47 3.00 -0.09
N SER A 39 33.92 2.23 0.89
CA SER A 39 34.74 2.73 2.01
C SER A 39 36.12 3.23 1.60
N ASP A 40 36.51 2.99 0.35
CA ASP A 40 37.80 3.39 -0.21
C ASP A 40 37.66 3.80 -1.67
N GLN A 41 37.91 5.06 -1.96
CA GLN A 41 37.90 5.60 -3.31
C GLN A 41 39.28 5.48 -4.01
N SER A 42 40.33 5.11 -3.29
CA SER A 42 41.68 4.93 -3.88
C SER A 42 41.86 3.63 -4.64
N GLY A 43 40.94 2.68 -4.47
CA GLY A 43 41.01 1.34 -5.00
C GLY A 43 42.03 0.41 -4.31
N LYS A 44 42.48 0.80 -3.11
CA LYS A 44 43.35 -0.06 -2.30
C LYS A 44 42.58 -1.20 -1.64
N TYR A 45 41.42 -0.89 -1.06
CA TYR A 45 40.60 -1.81 -0.25
C TYR A 45 39.35 -2.31 -0.97
N VAL A 46 38.80 -1.54 -1.94
CA VAL A 46 37.66 -1.97 -2.77
C VAL A 46 38.00 -1.68 -4.23
N LYS A 47 37.99 -2.73 -5.06
CA LYS A 47 38.29 -2.61 -6.51
C LYS A 47 37.13 -3.17 -7.33
N ASN A 48 36.92 -2.61 -8.51
CA ASN A 48 36.01 -3.10 -9.55
C ASN A 48 34.55 -3.21 -9.05
N ALA A 49 34.10 -2.32 -8.15
CA ALA A 49 32.79 -2.41 -7.52
C ALA A 49 31.64 -2.40 -8.55
N ASP A 50 31.81 -1.74 -9.71
CA ASP A 50 30.80 -1.64 -10.77
C ASP A 50 30.41 -2.99 -11.39
N ILE A 51 31.25 -4.04 -11.23
CA ILE A 51 30.92 -5.42 -11.64
C ILE A 51 29.57 -5.87 -11.03
N LEU A 52 29.20 -5.38 -9.84
CA LEU A 52 27.93 -5.74 -9.20
C LEU A 52 26.70 -5.29 -9.99
N THR A 53 26.84 -4.35 -10.90
CA THR A 53 25.73 -3.84 -11.75
C THR A 53 25.59 -4.59 -13.06
N GLU A 54 26.51 -5.52 -13.35
CA GLU A 54 26.49 -6.31 -14.57
C GLU A 54 25.49 -7.49 -14.47
N PRO A 55 24.90 -7.90 -15.59
CA PRO A 55 24.08 -9.11 -15.62
C PRO A 55 24.87 -10.35 -15.15
N PHE A 56 24.26 -11.14 -14.29
CA PHE A 56 24.87 -12.34 -13.75
C PHE A 56 23.96 -13.57 -13.92
N SER A 57 24.51 -14.66 -14.42
CA SER A 57 23.76 -15.89 -14.74
C SER A 57 23.37 -16.74 -13.52
N GLY A 58 23.87 -16.40 -12.32
CA GLY A 58 23.70 -17.20 -11.11
C GLY A 58 24.73 -18.32 -10.93
N GLN A 59 25.72 -18.44 -11.84
CA GLN A 59 26.75 -19.49 -11.79
C GLN A 59 28.14 -18.88 -11.77
N VAL A 60 28.95 -19.27 -10.78
CA VAL A 60 30.40 -18.93 -10.69
C VAL A 60 31.23 -20.01 -11.30
N ALA A 61 32.19 -19.64 -12.13
CA ALA A 61 33.21 -20.56 -12.65
C ALA A 61 34.44 -20.59 -11.70
N VAL A 62 35.11 -21.76 -11.61
CA VAL A 62 36.27 -21.95 -10.72
C VAL A 62 37.43 -21.00 -11.01
N ASN A 63 37.56 -20.57 -12.25
CA ASN A 63 38.61 -19.67 -12.72
C ASN A 63 38.08 -18.26 -13.06
N ASP A 64 36.91 -17.88 -12.52
CA ASP A 64 36.29 -16.57 -12.74
C ASP A 64 37.02 -15.50 -11.92
N ASN A 65 37.84 -14.69 -12.60
CA ASN A 65 38.57 -13.56 -11.99
C ASN A 65 37.82 -12.22 -12.13
N HIS A 66 36.60 -12.23 -12.70
CA HIS A 66 35.78 -11.04 -12.88
C HIS A 66 34.98 -10.77 -11.58
N CYS A 67 35.68 -10.25 -10.58
CA CYS A 67 35.18 -10.06 -9.22
C CYS A 67 35.45 -8.65 -8.70
N VAL A 68 34.60 -8.22 -7.81
CA VAL A 68 34.90 -7.13 -6.88
C VAL A 68 35.88 -7.66 -5.83
N VAL A 69 36.98 -6.97 -5.64
CA VAL A 69 37.96 -7.34 -4.61
C VAL A 69 37.78 -6.44 -3.41
N MET A 70 37.44 -7.03 -2.26
CA MET A 70 37.33 -6.34 -0.96
C MET A 70 38.45 -6.82 -0.03
N LYS A 71 39.26 -5.88 0.51
CA LYS A 71 40.35 -6.17 1.44
C LYS A 71 40.15 -5.45 2.77
N SER A 72 40.40 -6.14 3.85
CA SER A 72 40.42 -5.54 5.20
C SER A 72 41.78 -5.74 5.83
N ASP A 73 42.21 -4.76 6.62
CA ASP A 73 43.36 -4.84 7.53
C ASP A 73 42.96 -4.43 8.96
N ASP A 74 43.93 -4.30 9.87
CA ASP A 74 43.65 -3.95 11.26
C ASP A 74 42.98 -2.58 11.40
N SER A 75 43.25 -1.66 10.48
CA SER A 75 42.80 -0.27 10.51
C SER A 75 41.58 0.01 9.62
N HIS A 76 41.30 -0.86 8.63
CA HIS A 76 40.28 -0.60 7.62
C HIS A 76 39.34 -1.80 7.44
N THR A 77 38.05 -1.52 7.42
CA THR A 77 36.98 -2.46 7.05
C THR A 77 36.48 -2.11 5.66
N ALA A 78 36.70 -3.00 4.68
CA ALA A 78 36.16 -2.80 3.34
C ALA A 78 34.64 -2.89 3.35
N SER A 79 33.99 -1.89 2.76
CA SER A 79 32.54 -1.77 2.73
C SER A 79 32.08 -1.18 1.40
N LEU A 80 30.85 -1.52 0.99
CA LEU A 80 30.19 -0.93 -0.16
C LEU A 80 28.69 -0.78 0.08
N LEU A 81 28.06 0.17 -0.64
CA LEU A 81 26.62 0.43 -0.64
C LEU A 81 26.09 0.30 -2.08
N ILE A 82 25.06 -0.49 -2.26
CA ILE A 82 24.40 -0.74 -3.55
C ILE A 82 22.93 -0.34 -3.50
N ASP A 83 22.40 0.09 -4.65
CA ASP A 83 21.01 0.45 -4.89
C ASP A 83 20.38 -0.49 -5.91
N PHE A 84 19.25 -1.09 -5.58
CA PHE A 84 18.49 -1.97 -6.47
C PHE A 84 17.48 -1.20 -7.35
N GLY A 85 17.41 0.13 -7.21
CA GLY A 85 16.57 1.01 -8.03
C GLY A 85 15.11 1.11 -7.58
N LYS A 86 14.59 0.12 -6.85
CA LYS A 86 13.24 0.11 -6.30
C LYS A 86 13.22 -0.52 -4.91
N GLU A 87 12.31 -0.03 -4.09
CA GLU A 87 11.91 -0.68 -2.86
C GLU A 87 11.26 -2.04 -3.17
N MET A 88 11.60 -3.09 -2.42
CA MET A 88 11.06 -4.44 -2.62
C MET A 88 11.13 -5.29 -1.36
N HIS A 89 10.24 -6.27 -1.22
CA HIS A 89 10.37 -7.33 -0.23
C HIS A 89 11.35 -8.39 -0.73
N ALA A 90 12.56 -8.41 -0.18
CA ALA A 90 13.63 -9.26 -0.70
C ALA A 90 14.61 -9.73 0.38
N GLY A 91 15.38 -10.75 0.04
CA GLY A 91 16.65 -11.12 0.67
C GLY A 91 17.80 -10.92 -0.30
N LEU A 92 19.05 -11.07 0.13
CA LEU A 92 20.19 -11.08 -0.77
C LEU A 92 20.75 -12.49 -0.95
N LYS A 93 21.17 -12.79 -2.18
CA LYS A 93 22.07 -13.89 -2.51
C LYS A 93 23.41 -13.32 -2.92
N ILE A 94 24.45 -13.68 -2.20
CA ILE A 94 25.81 -13.15 -2.35
C ILE A 94 26.69 -14.27 -2.82
N PHE A 95 27.38 -14.07 -3.95
CA PHE A 95 28.21 -15.06 -4.62
C PHE A 95 29.68 -14.71 -4.45
N ALA A 96 30.41 -15.61 -3.78
CA ALA A 96 31.86 -15.51 -3.64
C ALA A 96 32.57 -16.06 -4.88
N GLY A 97 33.64 -15.42 -5.32
CA GLY A 97 34.70 -16.01 -6.11
C GLY A 97 35.56 -16.97 -5.27
N ILE A 98 36.59 -17.56 -5.91
CA ILE A 98 37.54 -18.45 -5.21
C ILE A 98 38.44 -17.62 -4.30
N ARG A 99 38.62 -18.11 -3.08
CA ARG A 99 39.64 -17.61 -2.14
C ARG A 99 40.81 -18.58 -2.05
N PRO A 100 42.06 -18.06 -2.13
CA PRO A 100 43.24 -18.92 -2.09
C PRO A 100 43.44 -19.69 -0.75
N ASP A 101 42.91 -19.14 0.35
CA ASP A 101 43.03 -19.72 1.69
C ASP A 101 41.97 -20.78 2.02
N ASN A 102 40.97 -20.96 1.13
CA ASN A 102 39.85 -21.90 1.28
C ASN A 102 39.09 -21.75 2.59
N LYS A 103 38.99 -20.52 3.13
CA LYS A 103 38.27 -20.23 4.39
C LYS A 103 37.05 -19.37 4.14
N PRO A 104 35.94 -19.58 4.88
CA PRO A 104 34.83 -18.65 4.84
C PRO A 104 35.22 -17.29 5.45
N VAL A 105 34.46 -16.25 5.14
CA VAL A 105 34.61 -14.92 5.75
C VAL A 105 33.28 -14.44 6.31
N SER A 106 33.39 -13.66 7.39
CA SER A 106 32.26 -12.99 8.00
C SER A 106 31.97 -11.69 7.27
N ILE A 107 30.75 -11.54 6.79
CA ILE A 107 30.26 -10.27 6.24
C ILE A 107 29.01 -9.83 7.02
N ARG A 108 28.82 -8.52 7.11
CA ARG A 108 27.58 -7.94 7.59
C ARG A 108 26.86 -7.29 6.43
N VAL A 109 25.56 -7.58 6.33
CA VAL A 109 24.63 -6.94 5.40
C VAL A 109 23.68 -6.07 6.21
N THR A 110 23.54 -4.80 5.83
CA THR A 110 22.58 -3.87 6.43
C THR A 110 21.68 -3.34 5.33
N TYR A 111 20.39 -3.56 5.49
CA TYR A 111 19.35 -3.06 4.59
C TYR A 111 18.89 -1.65 4.95
N GLY A 112 18.36 -0.93 3.99
CA GLY A 112 17.68 0.34 4.20
C GLY A 112 16.68 0.64 3.09
N GLU A 113 15.57 1.23 3.47
CA GLU A 113 14.63 1.86 2.53
C GLU A 113 15.15 3.22 2.06
N SER A 114 16.12 3.79 2.78
CA SER A 114 16.89 4.98 2.40
C SER A 114 18.39 4.73 2.49
N VAL A 115 19.18 5.59 1.84
CA VAL A 115 20.65 5.60 1.96
C VAL A 115 21.05 5.76 3.41
N THR A 116 20.46 6.69 4.13
CA THR A 116 20.76 6.93 5.54
C THR A 116 20.47 5.71 6.40
N GLU A 117 19.37 5.02 6.16
CA GLU A 117 19.05 3.79 6.91
C GLU A 117 20.08 2.69 6.65
N ALA A 118 20.43 2.43 5.39
CA ALA A 118 21.43 1.42 5.04
C ALA A 118 22.82 1.75 5.62
N MET A 119 23.16 3.03 5.77
CA MET A 119 24.42 3.50 6.33
C MET A 119 24.43 3.57 7.86
N SER A 120 23.26 3.50 8.50
CA SER A 120 23.15 3.54 9.97
C SER A 120 23.39 2.16 10.57
N GLN A 121 23.96 2.14 11.79
CA GLN A 121 24.17 0.91 12.55
C GLN A 121 23.10 0.75 13.63
N ILE A 122 22.56 -0.45 13.75
CA ILE A 122 21.55 -0.76 14.76
C ILE A 122 22.13 -0.60 16.17
N ALA A 123 21.52 0.27 16.97
CA ALA A 123 21.79 0.47 18.41
C ALA A 123 23.25 0.77 18.80
N ARG A 124 24.12 1.20 17.87
CA ARG A 124 25.57 1.39 18.17
C ARG A 124 25.98 2.84 18.36
N ASP A 125 25.19 3.78 17.85
CA ASP A 125 25.52 5.22 17.88
C ASP A 125 24.72 6.01 18.92
N GLY A 126 23.94 5.32 19.77
CA GLY A 126 23.09 5.94 20.79
C GLY A 126 21.90 6.73 20.25
N LYS A 127 21.74 6.79 18.93
CA LYS A 127 20.56 7.38 18.29
C LYS A 127 19.36 6.44 18.40
N LYS A 128 18.16 7.00 18.37
CA LYS A 128 16.90 6.24 18.30
C LYS A 128 16.76 5.60 16.92
N ASN A 129 17.38 4.46 16.74
CA ASN A 129 17.44 3.70 15.52
C ASN A 129 16.52 2.48 15.65
N PRO A 130 15.77 2.06 14.63
CA PRO A 130 15.00 0.84 14.68
C PRO A 130 15.90 -0.33 15.01
N THR A 131 15.42 -1.17 15.89
CA THR A 131 16.10 -2.40 16.29
C THR A 131 15.78 -3.50 15.28
N ASN A 132 16.55 -4.58 15.31
CA ASN A 132 16.37 -5.71 14.39
C ASN A 132 15.10 -6.52 14.66
N ASP A 133 14.49 -6.37 15.82
CA ASP A 133 13.27 -7.08 16.23
C ASP A 133 12.05 -6.74 15.38
N HIS A 134 11.94 -5.50 14.88
CA HIS A 134 10.86 -5.10 13.98
C HIS A 134 11.24 -5.18 12.49
N ALA A 135 12.38 -4.60 12.13
CA ALA A 135 12.74 -4.39 10.72
C ALA A 135 13.50 -5.57 10.10
N MET A 136 14.15 -6.40 10.90
CA MET A 136 15.00 -7.52 10.43
C MET A 136 16.01 -7.07 9.38
N ARG A 137 16.69 -5.96 9.57
CA ARG A 137 17.48 -5.27 8.54
C ARG A 137 18.99 -5.48 8.62
N GLU A 138 19.54 -6.10 9.68
CA GLU A 138 20.98 -6.38 9.79
C GLU A 138 21.23 -7.88 9.96
N PHE A 139 22.13 -8.43 9.15
CA PHE A 139 22.48 -9.83 9.12
C PHE A 139 24.00 -9.99 9.12
N THR A 140 24.54 -10.80 10.03
CA THR A 140 25.93 -11.27 9.94
C THR A 140 25.91 -12.71 9.43
N ILE A 141 26.56 -12.97 8.32
CA ILE A 141 26.59 -14.28 7.67
C ILE A 141 28.02 -14.72 7.37
N GLN A 142 28.22 -16.03 7.29
CA GLN A 142 29.45 -16.64 6.80
C GLN A 142 29.36 -16.87 5.30
N LEU A 143 30.15 -16.15 4.51
CA LEU A 143 30.25 -16.36 3.08
C LEU A 143 31.31 -17.44 2.81
N PRO A 144 30.99 -18.54 2.10
CA PRO A 144 31.94 -19.62 1.83
C PRO A 144 33.07 -19.14 0.91
N TRP A 145 34.20 -19.83 0.92
CA TRP A 145 35.35 -19.53 0.06
C TRP A 145 35.07 -19.73 -1.44
N LEU A 146 34.02 -20.43 -1.79
CA LEU A 146 33.44 -20.61 -3.12
C LEU A 146 31.94 -20.93 -2.94
N GLY A 147 31.08 -20.35 -3.80
CA GLY A 147 29.64 -20.58 -3.79
C GLY A 147 28.86 -19.35 -3.36
N SER A 148 27.78 -19.53 -2.63
CA SER A 148 26.91 -18.41 -2.22
C SER A 148 26.32 -18.58 -0.84
N ALA A 149 25.92 -17.47 -0.23
CA ALA A 149 25.12 -17.43 0.98
C ALA A 149 23.93 -16.49 0.79
N THR A 150 22.87 -16.71 1.55
CA THR A 150 21.64 -15.89 1.54
C THR A 150 21.39 -15.25 2.89
N THR A 151 20.76 -14.08 2.87
CA THR A 151 20.26 -13.40 4.07
C THR A 151 18.78 -13.70 4.29
N GLY A 152 18.22 -13.21 5.41
CA GLY A 152 16.77 -13.14 5.61
C GLY A 152 16.11 -12.08 4.73
N PHE A 153 14.76 -12.10 4.70
CA PHE A 153 13.93 -11.19 3.91
C PHE A 153 13.45 -9.99 4.71
N SER A 154 13.42 -8.82 4.06
CA SER A 154 12.89 -7.57 4.59
C SER A 154 12.47 -6.65 3.45
N GLY A 155 11.84 -5.49 3.76
CA GLY A 155 11.68 -4.39 2.81
C GLY A 155 12.95 -3.55 2.74
N PHE A 156 13.47 -3.34 1.54
CA PHE A 156 14.61 -2.47 1.30
C PHE A 156 14.76 -2.10 -0.17
N ARG A 157 15.47 -1.00 -0.41
CA ARG A 157 16.01 -0.61 -1.71
C ARG A 157 17.54 -0.66 -1.73
N PHE A 158 18.17 -0.37 -0.59
CA PHE A 158 19.62 -0.24 -0.45
C PHE A 158 20.16 -1.34 0.43
N ALA A 159 21.37 -1.81 0.08
CA ALA A 159 22.09 -2.75 0.92
C ALA A 159 23.56 -2.35 1.07
N ARG A 160 24.03 -2.29 2.31
CA ARG A 160 25.42 -2.12 2.67
C ARG A 160 26.03 -3.48 3.01
N ILE A 161 27.22 -3.73 2.49
CA ILE A 161 28.01 -4.94 2.79
C ILE A 161 29.34 -4.52 3.41
N ASP A 162 29.63 -5.05 4.59
CA ASP A 162 30.88 -4.83 5.33
C ASP A 162 31.64 -6.15 5.46
N LEU A 163 32.94 -6.17 5.12
CA LEU A 163 33.84 -7.31 5.35
C LEU A 163 34.37 -7.25 6.80
N LEU A 164 33.88 -8.11 7.68
CA LEU A 164 34.15 -8.01 9.13
C LEU A 164 35.50 -8.58 9.57
N ASP A 165 35.97 -9.64 8.90
CA ASP A 165 37.25 -10.26 9.26
C ASP A 165 38.41 -9.35 8.89
N LYS A 166 39.47 -9.42 9.67
CA LYS A 166 40.67 -8.60 9.50
C LYS A 166 41.77 -9.35 8.76
N ASN A 167 42.56 -8.59 8.02
CA ASN A 167 43.70 -9.11 7.24
C ASN A 167 43.27 -10.19 6.24
N VAL A 168 42.13 -9.99 5.59
CA VAL A 168 41.58 -10.91 4.58
C VAL A 168 41.24 -10.19 3.28
N GLU A 169 41.18 -10.99 2.22
CA GLU A 169 40.71 -10.59 0.89
C GLU A 169 39.48 -11.42 0.54
N LEU A 170 38.43 -10.77 0.04
CA LEU A 170 37.20 -11.37 -0.46
C LEU A 170 37.02 -11.01 -1.92
N ASP A 171 36.93 -12.04 -2.77
CA ASP A 171 36.47 -11.91 -4.14
C ASP A 171 34.95 -12.08 -4.17
N LEU A 172 34.24 -11.01 -4.52
CA LEU A 172 32.79 -10.96 -4.59
C LEU A 172 32.34 -10.96 -6.04
N ARG A 173 31.75 -12.08 -6.50
CA ARG A 173 31.38 -12.23 -7.92
C ARG A 173 30.09 -11.49 -8.27
N ALA A 174 29.08 -11.57 -7.42
CA ALA A 174 27.81 -10.91 -7.63
C ALA A 174 27.03 -10.77 -6.31
N VAL A 175 26.13 -9.81 -6.29
CA VAL A 175 25.08 -9.65 -5.28
C VAL A 175 23.76 -9.49 -6.01
N GLN A 176 22.80 -10.36 -5.73
CA GLN A 176 21.45 -10.27 -6.31
C GLN A 176 20.41 -10.21 -5.20
N ALA A 177 19.43 -9.33 -5.32
CA ALA A 177 18.24 -9.41 -4.49
C ALA A 177 17.36 -10.58 -4.94
N ILE A 178 16.85 -11.35 -3.98
CA ILE A 178 15.82 -12.37 -4.19
C ILE A 178 14.49 -11.68 -3.94
N HIS A 179 13.95 -10.99 -4.93
CA HIS A 179 12.69 -10.28 -4.85
C HIS A 179 11.55 -11.28 -4.78
N ARG A 180 10.76 -11.22 -3.71
CA ARG A 180 9.70 -12.15 -3.38
C ARG A 180 8.35 -11.45 -3.41
N PHE A 181 7.49 -11.83 -4.34
CA PHE A 181 6.20 -11.18 -4.59
C PHE A 181 5.23 -12.11 -5.31
N ARG A 182 3.95 -11.68 -5.41
CA ARG A 182 2.95 -12.34 -6.25
C ARG A 182 2.91 -11.65 -7.62
N ASP A 183 3.10 -12.43 -8.68
CA ASP A 183 3.18 -11.93 -10.07
C ASP A 183 1.77 -11.67 -10.63
N TYR A 184 1.05 -10.71 -10.01
CA TYR A 184 -0.24 -10.27 -10.49
C TYR A 184 -0.13 -9.40 -11.73
N ASP A 185 -1.02 -9.61 -12.69
CA ASP A 185 -1.22 -8.67 -13.79
C ASP A 185 -1.94 -7.41 -13.30
N TYR A 186 -1.54 -6.27 -13.81
CA TYR A 186 -2.29 -5.03 -13.62
C TYR A 186 -3.47 -5.01 -14.60
N LEU A 187 -4.62 -5.58 -14.18
CA LEU A 187 -5.85 -5.63 -14.97
C LEU A 187 -6.51 -4.26 -15.06
N GLY A 188 -6.42 -3.47 -13.98
CA GLY A 188 -6.76 -2.06 -13.96
C GLY A 188 -5.56 -1.22 -14.33
N THR A 189 -5.79 -0.18 -15.12
CA THR A 189 -4.76 0.77 -15.55
C THR A 189 -5.28 2.20 -15.51
N PHE A 190 -4.36 3.16 -15.45
CA PHE A 190 -4.67 4.58 -15.54
C PHE A 190 -3.58 5.32 -16.29
N LYS A 191 -3.97 6.19 -17.20
CA LYS A 191 -3.10 7.12 -17.90
C LYS A 191 -3.83 8.42 -18.21
N CYS A 192 -3.15 9.54 -18.12
CA CYS A 192 -3.65 10.86 -18.48
C CYS A 192 -2.52 11.72 -19.07
N ASP A 193 -2.82 12.94 -19.45
CA ASP A 193 -1.83 13.90 -19.96
C ASP A 193 -0.95 14.56 -18.89
N ASN A 194 -1.00 14.09 -17.66
CA ASN A 194 -0.13 14.52 -16.56
C ASN A 194 0.74 13.34 -16.07
N GLU A 195 2.01 13.34 -16.47
CA GLU A 195 2.95 12.25 -16.12
C GLU A 195 3.18 12.09 -14.62
N ARG A 196 3.05 13.16 -13.83
CA ARG A 196 3.16 13.08 -12.37
C ARG A 196 2.03 12.24 -11.78
N LEU A 197 0.78 12.43 -12.24
CA LEU A 197 -0.36 11.63 -11.79
C LEU A 197 -0.25 10.17 -12.28
N ASN A 198 0.26 9.95 -13.49
CA ASN A 198 0.54 8.60 -14.00
C ASN A 198 1.54 7.87 -13.10
N LYS A 199 2.61 8.56 -12.70
CA LYS A 199 3.62 8.03 -11.80
C LYS A 199 3.07 7.78 -10.40
N ILE A 200 2.25 8.69 -9.87
CA ILE A 200 1.58 8.52 -8.58
C ILE A 200 0.69 7.27 -8.58
N TRP A 201 -0.15 7.10 -9.62
CA TRP A 201 -1.01 5.92 -9.74
C TRP A 201 -0.20 4.62 -9.76
N SER A 202 0.84 4.56 -10.60
CA SER A 202 1.67 3.36 -10.73
C SER A 202 2.47 3.05 -9.46
N THR A 203 2.91 4.07 -8.73
CA THR A 203 3.61 3.90 -7.45
C THR A 203 2.66 3.39 -6.36
N ALA A 204 1.42 3.90 -6.31
CA ALA A 204 0.40 3.41 -5.38
C ALA A 204 0.06 1.93 -5.63
N ALA A 205 -0.14 1.54 -6.88
CA ALA A 205 -0.40 0.16 -7.27
C ALA A 205 0.79 -0.76 -6.91
N TYR A 206 2.01 -0.33 -7.19
CA TYR A 206 3.22 -1.08 -6.84
C TYR A 206 3.41 -1.23 -5.33
N THR A 207 3.10 -0.19 -4.54
CA THR A 207 3.18 -0.26 -3.08
C THR A 207 2.29 -1.38 -2.53
N VAL A 208 1.06 -1.48 -3.01
CA VAL A 208 0.14 -2.55 -2.58
C VAL A 208 0.62 -3.92 -3.08
N GLN A 209 1.15 -4.01 -4.31
CA GLN A 209 1.69 -5.28 -4.82
C GLN A 209 2.78 -5.85 -3.92
N GLU A 210 3.69 -5.01 -3.42
CA GLU A 210 4.75 -5.43 -2.51
C GLU A 210 4.18 -5.94 -1.17
N ASN A 211 3.06 -5.39 -0.70
CA ASN A 211 2.40 -5.80 0.54
C ASN A 211 1.55 -7.07 0.40
N MET A 212 1.26 -7.51 -0.83
CA MET A 212 0.48 -8.73 -1.14
C MET A 212 1.35 -9.98 -1.03
N GLN A 213 1.64 -10.41 0.19
CA GLN A 213 2.52 -11.53 0.50
C GLN A 213 1.69 -12.78 0.90
N GLU A 214 2.03 -13.49 1.99
CA GLU A 214 1.21 -14.60 2.53
C GLU A 214 -0.19 -14.12 2.95
N TYR A 215 -0.29 -12.88 3.36
CA TYR A 215 -1.48 -12.08 3.61
C TYR A 215 -1.28 -10.72 2.95
N ILE A 216 -2.22 -9.82 3.10
CA ILE A 216 -2.01 -8.41 2.83
C ILE A 216 -1.38 -7.82 4.10
N TRP A 217 -0.15 -7.35 4.00
CA TRP A 217 0.58 -6.74 5.10
C TRP A 217 0.48 -5.21 5.04
N ASP A 218 0.57 -4.58 6.18
CA ASP A 218 0.66 -3.12 6.32
C ASP A 218 1.88 -2.53 5.60
N GLY A 219 3.04 -3.20 5.72
CA GLY A 219 4.31 -2.80 5.15
C GLY A 219 5.28 -3.97 5.03
N ILE A 220 6.35 -3.81 4.25
CA ILE A 220 7.31 -4.88 3.94
C ILE A 220 8.59 -4.84 4.78
N LYS A 221 8.95 -3.69 5.36
CA LYS A 221 10.11 -3.58 6.25
C LYS A 221 9.80 -4.06 7.64
N ARG A 222 8.77 -3.49 8.28
CA ARG A 222 8.42 -3.77 9.67
C ARG A 222 6.94 -4.05 9.83
N ASP A 223 6.60 -4.53 11.01
CA ASP A 223 5.37 -5.13 11.43
C ASP A 223 5.04 -6.35 10.56
N ARG A 224 4.79 -6.20 9.27
CA ARG A 224 4.43 -7.29 8.33
C ARG A 224 3.25 -8.10 8.86
N LEU A 225 2.23 -7.37 9.31
CA LEU A 225 1.04 -7.88 9.94
C LEU A 225 -0.21 -7.52 9.13
N VAL A 226 -1.31 -8.19 9.44
CA VAL A 226 -2.63 -7.84 8.94
C VAL A 226 -3.23 -6.80 9.88
N TRP A 227 -3.09 -5.52 9.54
CA TRP A 227 -3.70 -4.41 10.24
C TRP A 227 -5.04 -4.07 9.58
N LEU A 228 -6.15 -4.49 10.20
CA LEU A 228 -7.47 -4.55 9.55
C LEU A 228 -8.09 -3.19 9.20
N GLY A 229 -7.62 -2.12 9.83
CA GLY A 229 -8.00 -0.76 9.47
C GLY A 229 -7.24 -0.26 8.24
N ASP A 230 -5.94 -0.57 8.17
CA ASP A 230 -5.06 -0.22 7.05
C ASP A 230 -5.55 -0.85 5.74
N LEU A 231 -6.20 -2.02 5.83
CA LEU A 231 -6.69 -2.76 4.67
C LEU A 231 -7.70 -2.00 3.80
N ASN A 232 -8.39 -0.95 4.29
CA ASN A 232 -9.44 -0.33 3.46
C ASN A 232 -8.89 0.28 2.17
N PRO A 233 -7.87 1.16 2.17
CA PRO A 233 -7.27 1.62 0.92
C PRO A 233 -6.59 0.50 0.12
N GLU A 234 -6.02 -0.50 0.79
CA GLU A 234 -5.36 -1.62 0.12
C GLU A 234 -6.37 -2.47 -0.65
N ILE A 235 -7.46 -2.89 -0.01
CA ILE A 235 -8.54 -3.67 -0.64
C ILE A 235 -9.14 -2.92 -1.82
N LEU A 236 -9.43 -1.63 -1.65
CA LEU A 236 -9.95 -0.82 -2.74
C LEU A 236 -8.94 -0.70 -3.90
N THR A 237 -7.64 -0.55 -3.60
CA THR A 237 -6.59 -0.55 -4.61
C THR A 237 -6.51 -1.92 -5.31
N ILE A 238 -6.54 -3.02 -4.54
CA ILE A 238 -6.56 -4.39 -5.09
C ILE A 238 -7.74 -4.57 -6.03
N CYS A 239 -8.94 -4.16 -5.62
CA CYS A 239 -10.13 -4.27 -6.45
C CYS A 239 -10.03 -3.46 -7.74
N ASN A 240 -9.43 -2.26 -7.70
CA ASN A 240 -9.31 -1.38 -8.86
C ASN A 240 -8.14 -1.75 -9.80
N VAL A 241 -7.08 -2.39 -9.28
CA VAL A 241 -5.85 -2.68 -10.05
C VAL A 241 -5.74 -4.15 -10.43
N PHE A 242 -5.90 -5.04 -9.45
CA PHE A 242 -5.68 -6.49 -9.65
C PHE A 242 -6.99 -7.26 -9.88
N GLY A 243 -8.07 -6.80 -9.28
CA GLY A 243 -9.41 -7.36 -9.49
C GLY A 243 -9.56 -8.82 -9.06
N PRO A 244 -10.33 -9.64 -9.82
CA PRO A 244 -10.74 -10.98 -9.41
C PRO A 244 -9.61 -11.96 -9.09
N GLN A 245 -8.43 -11.80 -9.70
CA GLN A 245 -7.29 -12.69 -9.45
C GLN A 245 -6.74 -12.58 -8.01
N ALA A 246 -7.09 -11.51 -7.27
CA ALA A 246 -6.58 -11.25 -5.93
C ALA A 246 -7.64 -11.37 -4.83
N PHE A 247 -8.90 -11.66 -5.13
CA PHE A 247 -9.97 -11.70 -4.12
C PHE A 247 -9.76 -12.77 -3.06
N ASP A 248 -9.18 -13.93 -3.41
CA ASP A 248 -8.86 -14.98 -2.43
C ASP A 248 -7.87 -14.51 -1.37
N LEU A 249 -6.90 -13.66 -1.74
CA LEU A 249 -5.96 -13.06 -0.79
C LEU A 249 -6.67 -12.06 0.12
N VAL A 250 -7.63 -11.30 -0.42
CA VAL A 250 -8.47 -10.38 0.37
C VAL A 250 -9.34 -11.16 1.35
N HIS A 251 -10.00 -12.24 0.91
CA HIS A 251 -10.75 -13.15 1.81
C HIS A 251 -9.86 -13.64 2.95
N LYS A 252 -8.67 -14.14 2.63
CA LYS A 252 -7.73 -14.65 3.63
C LYS A 252 -7.38 -13.59 4.69
N ALA A 253 -7.17 -12.33 4.30
CA ALA A 253 -6.89 -11.24 5.22
C ALA A 253 -8.13 -10.87 6.08
N LEU A 254 -9.31 -10.85 5.49
CA LEU A 254 -10.56 -10.56 6.21
C LEU A 254 -10.97 -11.70 7.16
N ASP A 255 -10.78 -12.96 6.74
CA ASP A 255 -11.04 -14.13 7.57
C ASP A 255 -10.11 -14.19 8.79
N PHE A 256 -8.85 -13.75 8.63
CA PHE A 256 -7.95 -13.57 9.75
C PHE A 256 -8.54 -12.61 10.80
N GLY A 257 -9.22 -11.54 10.35
CA GLY A 257 -9.88 -10.59 11.24
C GLY A 257 -11.00 -11.21 12.08
N SER A 258 -11.84 -12.06 11.48
CA SER A 258 -12.96 -12.70 12.20
C SER A 258 -12.53 -13.91 13.04
N THR A 259 -11.51 -14.66 12.61
CA THR A 259 -11.03 -15.86 13.31
C THR A 259 -9.98 -15.58 14.36
N GLY A 260 -9.10 -14.60 14.12
CA GLY A 260 -8.02 -14.22 15.03
C GLY A 260 -8.47 -13.35 16.20
N TYR A 261 -9.64 -12.69 16.08
CA TYR A 261 -10.16 -11.79 17.11
C TYR A 261 -11.62 -12.16 17.46
N PRO A 262 -11.84 -13.23 18.24
CA PRO A 262 -13.19 -13.62 18.66
C PRO A 262 -13.84 -12.52 19.50
N LEU A 263 -15.14 -12.28 19.26
CA LEU A 263 -15.89 -11.29 20.03
C LEU A 263 -15.91 -11.63 21.54
N PRO A 264 -15.76 -10.63 22.44
CA PRO A 264 -15.82 -9.19 22.20
C PRO A 264 -14.46 -8.50 22.00
N GLN A 265 -13.43 -9.18 21.53
CA GLN A 265 -12.14 -8.56 21.27
C GLN A 265 -12.24 -7.58 20.09
N TRP A 266 -11.60 -6.41 20.25
CA TRP A 266 -11.40 -5.50 19.14
C TRP A 266 -10.26 -6.00 18.25
N GLN A 267 -10.47 -6.00 16.95
CA GLN A 267 -9.47 -6.42 15.98
C GLN A 267 -8.21 -5.55 16.10
N ASN A 268 -7.03 -6.17 16.11
CA ASN A 268 -5.74 -5.54 16.41
C ASN A 268 -5.71 -4.74 17.74
N GLY A 269 -6.66 -4.97 18.64
CA GLY A 269 -6.83 -4.17 19.87
C GLY A 269 -7.37 -2.75 19.65
N MET A 270 -7.76 -2.41 18.41
CA MET A 270 -8.19 -1.07 18.00
C MET A 270 -9.66 -1.08 17.57
N PRO A 271 -10.55 -0.40 18.31
CA PRO A 271 -11.98 -0.38 17.98
C PRO A 271 -12.29 0.09 16.54
N SER A 272 -11.63 1.14 16.07
CA SER A 272 -11.79 1.65 14.70
C SER A 272 -11.49 0.60 13.64
N TYR A 273 -10.53 -0.31 13.88
CA TYR A 273 -10.16 -1.36 12.94
C TYR A 273 -11.28 -2.39 12.76
N SER A 274 -12.00 -2.68 13.85
CA SER A 274 -13.22 -3.48 13.75
C SER A 274 -14.35 -2.77 12.98
N LEU A 275 -14.42 -1.45 13.07
CA LEU A 275 -15.37 -0.66 12.27
C LEU A 275 -15.01 -0.71 10.79
N TRP A 276 -13.75 -0.51 10.45
CA TRP A 276 -13.24 -0.61 9.07
C TRP A 276 -13.43 -2.02 8.50
N TRP A 277 -13.29 -3.07 9.30
CA TRP A 277 -13.48 -4.44 8.83
C TRP A 277 -14.89 -4.68 8.26
N ILE A 278 -15.95 -4.15 8.88
CA ILE A 278 -17.32 -4.24 8.33
C ILE A 278 -17.42 -3.48 7.01
N ILE A 279 -16.80 -2.30 6.92
CA ILE A 279 -16.77 -1.50 5.68
C ILE A 279 -16.06 -2.29 4.59
N ASN A 280 -14.92 -2.91 4.90
CA ASN A 280 -14.15 -3.74 3.97
C ASN A 280 -14.95 -4.94 3.43
N GLN A 281 -15.78 -5.58 4.26
CA GLN A 281 -16.67 -6.67 3.81
C GLN A 281 -17.69 -6.18 2.78
N TYR A 282 -18.27 -5.00 3.00
CA TYR A 282 -19.20 -4.40 2.05
C TYR A 282 -18.51 -3.97 0.76
N ASP A 283 -17.37 -3.28 0.88
CA ASP A 283 -16.61 -2.81 -0.26
C ASP A 283 -16.20 -3.98 -1.16
N LEU A 284 -15.58 -5.03 -0.60
CA LEU A 284 -15.23 -6.23 -1.36
C LEU A 284 -16.44 -6.84 -2.07
N PHE A 285 -17.58 -6.95 -1.36
CA PHE A 285 -18.80 -7.52 -1.94
C PHE A 285 -19.31 -6.73 -3.15
N MET A 286 -19.17 -5.42 -3.15
CA MET A 286 -19.57 -4.59 -4.29
C MET A 286 -18.73 -4.89 -5.53
N TYR A 287 -17.43 -5.19 -5.37
CA TYR A 287 -16.56 -5.54 -6.49
C TYR A 287 -16.68 -7.02 -6.90
N GLU A 288 -16.78 -7.93 -5.95
CA GLU A 288 -16.74 -9.37 -6.19
C GLU A 288 -18.12 -9.99 -6.46
N GLY A 289 -19.12 -9.60 -5.65
CA GLY A 289 -20.48 -10.16 -5.70
C GLY A 289 -20.63 -11.53 -5.06
N ASN A 290 -19.68 -11.99 -4.24
CA ASN A 290 -19.69 -13.30 -3.59
C ASN A 290 -20.65 -13.34 -2.39
N LEU A 291 -21.93 -13.51 -2.67
CA LEU A 291 -22.98 -13.58 -1.64
C LEU A 291 -22.80 -14.77 -0.66
N PRO A 292 -22.38 -15.99 -1.08
CA PRO A 292 -22.08 -17.06 -0.15
C PRO A 292 -21.01 -16.69 0.88
N TYR A 293 -19.91 -16.07 0.47
CA TYR A 293 -18.85 -15.59 1.37
C TYR A 293 -19.40 -14.55 2.36
N LEU A 294 -20.11 -13.54 1.87
CA LEU A 294 -20.70 -12.50 2.72
C LEU A 294 -21.66 -13.09 3.76
N LYS A 295 -22.49 -14.08 3.37
CA LYS A 295 -23.39 -14.79 4.30
C LYS A 295 -22.63 -15.58 5.36
N ALA A 296 -21.47 -16.14 5.05
CA ALA A 296 -20.63 -16.82 6.03
C ALA A 296 -20.08 -15.86 7.10
N GLN A 297 -19.80 -14.60 6.74
CA GLN A 297 -19.34 -13.57 7.69
C GLN A 297 -20.47 -12.95 8.54
N LEU A 298 -21.72 -13.15 8.15
CA LEU A 298 -22.88 -12.48 8.77
C LEU A 298 -23.02 -12.68 10.29
N PRO A 299 -22.76 -13.88 10.87
CA PRO A 299 -22.80 -14.05 12.32
C PRO A 299 -21.81 -13.13 13.07
N TYR A 300 -20.59 -13.01 12.57
CA TYR A 300 -19.56 -12.14 13.16
C TYR A 300 -19.90 -10.66 12.97
N ILE A 301 -20.37 -10.24 11.78
CA ILE A 301 -20.84 -8.88 11.49
C ILE A 301 -21.94 -8.48 12.48
N LYS A 302 -22.94 -9.32 12.68
CA LYS A 302 -24.07 -9.05 13.62
C LYS A 302 -23.57 -8.91 15.06
N GLY A 303 -22.69 -9.81 15.50
CA GLY A 303 -22.11 -9.73 16.83
C GLY A 303 -21.29 -8.46 17.04
N LEU A 304 -20.51 -8.05 16.03
CA LEU A 304 -19.73 -6.81 16.10
C LEU A 304 -20.62 -5.55 16.06
N VAL A 305 -21.70 -5.54 15.27
CA VAL A 305 -22.71 -4.47 15.29
C VAL A 305 -23.30 -4.30 16.69
N GLU A 306 -23.67 -5.38 17.39
CA GLU A 306 -24.19 -5.30 18.75
C GLU A 306 -23.11 -4.89 19.76
N GLN A 307 -21.87 -5.33 19.60
CA GLN A 307 -20.75 -4.88 20.44
C GLN A 307 -20.55 -3.35 20.32
N VAL A 308 -20.58 -2.79 19.10
CA VAL A 308 -20.51 -1.34 18.89
C VAL A 308 -21.74 -0.64 19.47
N ALA A 309 -22.95 -1.19 19.27
CA ALA A 309 -24.20 -0.63 19.77
C ALA A 309 -24.24 -0.50 21.29
N GLN A 310 -23.65 -1.45 22.05
CA GLN A 310 -23.53 -1.39 23.51
C GLN A 310 -22.68 -0.20 23.97
N ASN A 311 -21.83 0.36 23.11
CA ASN A 311 -21.01 1.53 23.39
C ASN A 311 -21.64 2.84 22.88
N ILE A 312 -22.93 2.86 22.54
CA ILE A 312 -23.66 4.07 22.15
C ILE A 312 -24.63 4.45 23.25
N ASP A 313 -24.60 5.71 23.69
CA ASP A 313 -25.56 6.22 24.66
C ASP A 313 -26.99 6.24 24.08
N PRO A 314 -27.93 5.51 24.64
CA PRO A 314 -29.27 5.35 24.07
C PRO A 314 -30.12 6.65 24.11
N LYS A 315 -29.75 7.62 24.93
CA LYS A 315 -30.49 8.90 25.05
C LYS A 315 -29.90 9.95 24.10
N THR A 316 -28.59 10.11 24.14
CA THR A 316 -27.88 11.19 23.40
C THR A 316 -27.40 10.78 22.04
N GLY A 317 -27.18 9.50 21.79
CA GLY A 317 -26.55 8.98 20.58
C GLY A 317 -25.04 9.17 20.53
N ARG A 318 -24.44 9.55 21.66
CA ARG A 318 -22.99 9.69 21.78
C ARG A 318 -22.32 8.30 21.78
N GLU A 319 -21.32 8.08 20.92
CA GLU A 319 -20.43 6.92 21.06
C GLU A 319 -19.53 7.07 22.30
N LYS A 320 -19.25 5.98 22.97
CA LYS A 320 -18.46 5.89 24.21
C LYS A 320 -17.38 4.81 24.13
N ILE A 321 -16.93 4.53 22.92
CA ILE A 321 -15.93 3.50 22.68
C ILE A 321 -14.61 3.95 23.30
N LYS A 322 -14.06 3.13 24.19
CA LYS A 322 -12.75 3.39 24.80
C LYS A 322 -11.63 2.96 23.83
N GLY A 323 -10.55 3.72 23.79
CA GLY A 323 -9.42 3.44 22.91
C GLY A 323 -9.71 3.75 21.44
N GLY A 324 -10.61 4.71 21.17
CA GLY A 324 -10.84 5.22 19.82
C GLY A 324 -9.55 5.71 19.18
N PHE A 325 -9.40 5.45 17.88
CA PHE A 325 -8.22 5.81 17.10
C PHE A 325 -8.67 6.11 15.66
N LEU A 326 -8.12 7.15 15.06
CA LEU A 326 -8.27 7.42 13.62
C LEU A 326 -6.95 7.16 12.92
N ASP A 327 -5.97 8.02 13.20
CA ASP A 327 -4.57 7.91 12.82
C ASP A 327 -3.68 8.50 13.94
N TRP A 328 -2.38 8.35 13.81
CA TRP A 328 -1.46 8.85 14.82
C TRP A 328 -1.46 10.39 14.94
N PRO A 329 -1.52 11.18 13.86
CA PRO A 329 -1.59 12.64 13.95
C PRO A 329 -2.79 13.18 14.74
N THR A 330 -3.92 12.49 14.73
CA THR A 330 -5.13 12.91 15.48
C THR A 330 -5.15 12.41 16.91
N SER A 331 -4.37 11.38 17.25
CA SER A 331 -4.42 10.69 18.54
C SER A 331 -4.23 11.58 19.79
N PRO A 332 -3.52 12.74 19.75
CA PRO A 332 -3.42 13.64 20.89
C PRO A 332 -4.68 14.42 21.20
N ASP A 333 -5.59 14.58 20.22
CA ASP A 333 -6.85 15.32 20.40
C ASP A 333 -8.04 14.37 20.56
N SER A 334 -8.40 14.07 21.80
CA SER A 334 -9.49 13.16 22.12
C SER A 334 -10.87 13.66 21.63
N VAL A 335 -11.04 14.97 21.42
CA VAL A 335 -12.28 15.56 20.87
C VAL A 335 -12.37 15.24 19.38
N VAL A 336 -11.29 15.41 18.64
CA VAL A 336 -11.19 15.05 17.22
C VAL A 336 -11.38 13.54 17.04
N VAL A 337 -10.71 12.73 17.85
CA VAL A 337 -10.87 11.26 17.81
C VAL A 337 -12.33 10.87 18.05
N HIS A 338 -12.98 11.43 19.07
CA HIS A 338 -14.40 11.18 19.34
C HIS A 338 -15.29 11.59 18.15
N ALA A 339 -15.04 12.75 17.54
CA ALA A 339 -15.78 13.20 16.37
C ALA A 339 -15.63 12.24 15.18
N GLY A 340 -14.42 11.82 14.90
CA GLY A 340 -14.16 10.86 13.83
C GLY A 340 -14.77 9.48 14.11
N MET A 341 -14.67 8.97 15.34
CA MET A 341 -15.28 7.70 15.74
C MET A 341 -16.81 7.73 15.63
N GLN A 342 -17.46 8.85 16.02
CA GLN A 342 -18.89 9.06 15.83
C GLN A 342 -19.29 8.95 14.35
N ALA A 343 -18.53 9.56 13.46
CA ALA A 343 -18.77 9.51 12.02
C ALA A 343 -18.48 8.12 11.43
N LEU A 344 -17.39 7.49 11.87
CA LEU A 344 -17.00 6.15 11.42
C LEU A 344 -18.03 5.09 11.82
N CYS A 345 -18.63 5.17 13.03
CA CYS A 345 -19.73 4.31 13.43
C CYS A 345 -20.93 4.42 12.47
N ILE A 346 -21.26 5.63 11.99
CA ILE A 346 -22.34 5.82 11.02
C ILE A 346 -22.00 5.12 9.69
N MET A 347 -20.79 5.30 9.18
CA MET A 347 -20.33 4.63 7.95
C MET A 347 -20.38 3.10 8.09
N THR A 348 -19.92 2.58 9.23
CA THR A 348 -19.94 1.15 9.54
C THR A 348 -21.37 0.58 9.56
N PHE A 349 -22.31 1.26 10.22
CA PHE A 349 -23.70 0.79 10.23
C PHE A 349 -24.39 0.97 8.88
N ASP A 350 -24.00 1.95 8.06
CA ASP A 350 -24.49 2.06 6.69
C ASP A 350 -24.00 0.87 5.83
N ALA A 351 -22.74 0.49 5.96
CA ALA A 351 -22.20 -0.72 5.32
C ALA A 351 -22.94 -1.99 5.81
N ALA A 352 -23.10 -2.16 7.13
CA ALA A 352 -23.80 -3.31 7.70
C ALA A 352 -25.28 -3.37 7.29
N LYS A 353 -25.96 -2.22 7.18
CA LYS A 353 -27.34 -2.11 6.67
C LYS A 353 -27.41 -2.62 5.23
N ASN A 354 -26.51 -2.19 4.38
CA ASN A 354 -26.46 -2.62 2.99
C ASN A 354 -26.15 -4.13 2.89
N ILE A 355 -25.23 -4.66 3.71
CA ILE A 355 -25.01 -6.10 3.86
C ILE A 355 -26.30 -6.82 4.23
N GLY A 356 -27.05 -6.33 5.23
CA GLY A 356 -28.35 -6.88 5.63
C GLY A 356 -29.36 -6.90 4.47
N THR A 357 -29.39 -5.84 3.66
CA THR A 357 -30.25 -5.76 2.47
C THR A 357 -29.94 -6.85 1.46
N TYR A 358 -28.66 -7.05 1.10
CA TYR A 358 -28.24 -8.04 0.11
C TYR A 358 -28.32 -9.49 0.63
N THR A 359 -28.15 -9.69 1.93
CA THR A 359 -28.26 -11.04 2.54
C THR A 359 -29.70 -11.43 2.89
N GLY A 360 -30.65 -10.46 2.87
CA GLY A 360 -32.05 -10.63 3.25
C GLY A 360 -32.29 -10.57 4.77
N ASP A 361 -31.31 -10.11 5.56
CA ASP A 361 -31.46 -9.98 7.03
C ASP A 361 -32.12 -8.64 7.41
N GLN A 362 -33.46 -8.62 7.38
CA GLN A 362 -34.24 -7.41 7.69
C GLN A 362 -34.04 -6.93 9.15
N ALA A 363 -33.73 -7.85 10.08
CA ALA A 363 -33.46 -7.48 11.46
C ALA A 363 -32.17 -6.64 11.56
N LEU A 364 -31.12 -7.03 10.84
CA LEU A 364 -29.88 -6.25 10.76
C LEU A 364 -30.12 -4.89 10.11
N VAL A 365 -30.90 -4.82 9.02
CA VAL A 365 -31.26 -3.56 8.36
C VAL A 365 -31.91 -2.60 9.35
N GLN A 366 -33.00 -3.03 10.00
CA GLN A 366 -33.74 -2.20 10.96
C GLN A 366 -32.87 -1.77 12.15
N ARG A 367 -32.03 -2.68 12.66
CA ARG A 367 -31.10 -2.39 13.75
C ARG A 367 -30.11 -1.29 13.37
N CYS A 368 -29.48 -1.39 12.22
CA CYS A 368 -28.53 -0.40 11.74
C CYS A 368 -29.21 0.96 11.47
N GLU A 369 -30.40 0.99 10.89
CA GLU A 369 -31.15 2.24 10.70
C GLU A 369 -31.45 2.95 12.02
N GLN A 370 -31.85 2.19 13.06
CA GLN A 370 -32.06 2.74 14.40
C GLN A 370 -30.80 3.34 14.99
N LEU A 371 -29.65 2.65 14.84
CA LEU A 371 -28.35 3.08 15.34
C LEU A 371 -27.84 4.33 14.60
N ILE A 372 -27.96 4.37 13.28
CA ILE A 372 -27.61 5.56 12.47
C ILE A 372 -28.46 6.77 12.90
N LYS A 373 -29.78 6.58 13.05
CA LYS A 373 -30.69 7.64 13.51
C LYS A 373 -30.33 8.13 14.91
N LEU A 374 -29.92 7.22 15.79
CA LEU A 374 -29.48 7.54 17.15
C LEU A 374 -28.17 8.34 17.15
N LEU A 375 -27.14 7.85 16.43
CA LEU A 375 -25.83 8.50 16.32
C LEU A 375 -25.93 9.94 15.76
N ARG A 376 -26.81 10.17 14.79
CA ARG A 376 -27.04 11.50 14.19
C ARG A 376 -27.61 12.56 15.15
N LYS A 377 -28.06 12.17 16.36
CA LYS A 377 -28.45 13.13 17.39
C LYS A 377 -27.27 13.83 18.03
N HIS A 378 -26.12 13.18 18.06
CA HIS A 378 -24.87 13.71 18.62
C HIS A 378 -23.92 14.14 17.51
N ARG A 379 -23.45 15.38 17.56
CA ARG A 379 -22.47 15.94 16.62
C ARG A 379 -21.38 16.63 17.42
N PRO A 380 -20.34 15.90 17.83
CA PRO A 380 -19.23 16.50 18.55
C PRO A 380 -18.50 17.54 17.70
N ASP A 381 -17.81 18.45 18.35
CA ASP A 381 -16.90 19.37 17.67
C ASP A 381 -15.74 18.57 17.09
N HIS A 382 -15.38 18.83 15.86
CA HIS A 382 -14.26 18.18 15.18
C HIS A 382 -13.05 19.12 15.03
N HIS A 383 -13.05 20.26 15.74
CA HIS A 383 -11.97 21.27 15.72
C HIS A 383 -11.52 21.69 14.32
N LYS A 384 -12.37 21.54 13.31
CA LYS A 384 -12.05 21.75 11.89
C LYS A 384 -10.88 20.87 11.38
N ASN A 385 -10.53 19.81 12.09
CA ASN A 385 -9.47 18.89 11.72
C ASN A 385 -9.79 18.19 10.39
N THR A 386 -8.79 17.96 9.57
CA THR A 386 -8.92 17.39 8.21
C THR A 386 -9.54 15.99 8.23
N GLN A 387 -9.03 15.08 9.07
CA GLN A 387 -9.52 13.70 9.14
C GLN A 387 -10.98 13.62 9.61
N ALA A 388 -11.30 14.33 10.69
CA ALA A 388 -12.65 14.34 11.23
C ALA A 388 -13.64 15.08 10.30
N SER A 389 -13.25 16.20 9.66
CA SER A 389 -14.06 16.89 8.65
C SER A 389 -14.35 15.96 7.46
N SER A 390 -13.37 15.19 7.01
CA SER A 390 -13.52 14.21 5.93
C SER A 390 -14.57 13.16 6.27
N LEU A 391 -14.45 12.53 7.44
CA LEU A 391 -15.43 11.53 7.90
C LEU A 391 -16.84 12.13 8.10
N TYR A 392 -16.95 13.38 8.52
CA TYR A 392 -18.24 14.09 8.62
C TYR A 392 -18.93 14.21 7.27
N VAL A 393 -18.19 14.61 6.22
CA VAL A 393 -18.72 14.67 4.85
C VAL A 393 -19.11 13.27 4.38
N LEU A 394 -18.23 12.28 4.56
CA LEU A 394 -18.43 10.93 4.02
C LEU A 394 -19.56 10.17 4.70
N SER A 395 -19.76 10.35 6.02
CA SER A 395 -20.84 9.73 6.80
C SER A 395 -22.19 10.45 6.69
N GLY A 396 -22.20 11.66 6.11
CA GLY A 396 -23.38 12.53 6.11
C GLY A 396 -23.73 13.07 7.51
N LEU A 397 -22.79 13.10 8.46
CA LEU A 397 -22.95 13.72 9.78
C LEU A 397 -22.78 15.24 9.71
N SER A 398 -22.11 15.77 8.69
CA SER A 398 -21.94 17.20 8.44
C SER A 398 -23.28 17.91 8.33
N LYS A 399 -23.38 19.10 8.94
CA LYS A 399 -24.50 20.03 8.72
C LYS A 399 -24.31 20.87 7.45
N ASP A 400 -23.06 21.10 7.08
CA ASP A 400 -22.65 21.88 5.92
C ASP A 400 -21.38 21.25 5.35
N ALA A 401 -21.58 20.31 4.41
CA ALA A 401 -20.48 19.58 3.79
C ALA A 401 -19.50 20.49 3.04
N LYS A 402 -19.97 21.61 2.47
CA LYS A 402 -19.10 22.59 1.80
C LYS A 402 -18.19 23.30 2.78
N LYS A 403 -18.71 23.63 3.98
CA LYS A 403 -17.91 24.24 5.04
C LYS A 403 -16.85 23.27 5.57
N ASP A 404 -17.19 21.99 5.72
CA ASP A 404 -16.22 20.98 6.16
C ASP A 404 -15.16 20.71 5.08
N ALA A 405 -15.55 20.70 3.80
CA ALA A 405 -14.58 20.67 2.69
C ALA A 405 -13.67 21.91 2.68
N GLN A 406 -14.22 23.10 3.00
CA GLN A 406 -13.40 24.31 3.12
C GLN A 406 -12.41 24.24 4.28
N ASN A 407 -12.73 23.54 5.39
CA ASN A 407 -11.76 23.28 6.46
C ASN A 407 -10.60 22.43 5.95
N ILE A 408 -10.85 21.36 5.17
CA ILE A 408 -9.83 20.53 4.56
C ILE A 408 -8.90 21.38 3.67
N ILE A 409 -9.46 22.20 2.80
CA ILE A 409 -8.71 23.09 1.89
C ILE A 409 -7.84 24.08 2.68
N ASN A 410 -8.40 24.72 3.71
CA ASN A 410 -7.72 25.74 4.48
C ASN A 410 -6.56 25.16 5.33
N ASN A 411 -6.68 23.92 5.79
CA ASN A 411 -5.63 23.27 6.56
C ASN A 411 -4.42 22.88 5.70
N GLY A 412 -4.62 22.68 4.40
CA GLY A 412 -3.55 22.31 3.46
C GLY A 412 -2.86 20.99 3.81
N MET A 413 -1.66 20.81 3.25
CA MET A 413 -0.93 19.52 3.34
C MET A 413 -0.38 19.20 4.73
N ASP A 414 -0.24 20.18 5.62
CA ASP A 414 0.34 19.96 6.96
C ASP A 414 -0.57 19.13 7.88
N GLN A 415 -1.85 18.99 7.54
CA GLN A 415 -2.79 18.12 8.24
C GLN A 415 -3.15 16.84 7.46
N TYR A 416 -2.55 16.62 6.31
CA TYR A 416 -2.71 15.34 5.61
C TYR A 416 -1.90 14.24 6.32
N SER A 417 -2.42 13.03 6.26
CA SER A 417 -1.66 11.79 6.47
C SER A 417 -1.83 10.90 5.25
N THR A 418 -0.95 9.98 5.02
CA THR A 418 -1.01 9.09 3.85
C THR A 418 -2.25 8.19 3.89
N PHE A 419 -2.71 7.81 5.09
CA PHE A 419 -3.94 7.05 5.30
C PHE A 419 -5.18 7.92 5.05
N TYR A 420 -5.39 8.96 5.86
CA TYR A 420 -6.63 9.77 5.79
C TYR A 420 -6.65 10.76 4.63
N GLY A 421 -5.53 11.00 3.97
CA GLY A 421 -5.49 11.82 2.76
C GLY A 421 -6.40 11.31 1.64
N TYR A 422 -6.58 9.98 1.52
CA TYR A 422 -7.57 9.40 0.62
C TYR A 422 -8.99 9.87 0.96
N TYR A 423 -9.40 9.77 2.23
CA TYR A 423 -10.74 10.20 2.63
C TYR A 423 -10.94 11.72 2.53
N ALA A 424 -9.87 12.49 2.70
CA ALA A 424 -9.89 13.94 2.47
C ALA A 424 -10.17 14.26 1.00
N THR A 425 -9.47 13.60 0.07
CA THR A 425 -9.72 13.78 -1.38
C THR A 425 -11.10 13.30 -1.80
N GLU A 426 -11.61 12.21 -1.22
CA GLU A 426 -12.99 11.74 -1.45
C GLU A 426 -14.04 12.72 -0.91
N ALA A 427 -13.81 13.33 0.25
CA ALA A 427 -14.70 14.35 0.80
C ALA A 427 -14.72 15.61 -0.07
N LEU A 428 -13.57 16.01 -0.62
CA LEU A 428 -13.46 17.09 -1.60
C LEU A 428 -14.24 16.75 -2.87
N ALA A 429 -14.08 15.54 -3.41
CA ALA A 429 -14.82 15.11 -4.59
C ALA A 429 -16.34 15.13 -4.38
N ARG A 430 -16.83 14.59 -3.24
CA ARG A 430 -18.27 14.60 -2.89
C ARG A 430 -18.88 15.99 -2.76
N THR A 431 -18.06 17.01 -2.54
CA THR A 431 -18.49 18.40 -2.44
C THR A 431 -18.21 19.22 -3.69
N GLY A 432 -17.75 18.56 -4.77
CA GLY A 432 -17.51 19.16 -6.08
C GLY A 432 -16.14 19.79 -6.27
N HIS A 433 -15.20 19.61 -5.32
CA HIS A 433 -13.85 20.18 -5.36
C HIS A 433 -12.84 19.22 -6.02
N TYR A 434 -13.19 18.68 -7.20
CA TYR A 434 -12.38 17.67 -7.91
C TYR A 434 -10.98 18.16 -8.27
N GLN A 435 -10.85 19.43 -8.72
CA GLN A 435 -9.54 19.99 -9.06
C GLN A 435 -8.65 20.11 -7.82
N GLN A 436 -9.20 20.58 -6.71
CA GLN A 436 -8.44 20.69 -5.45
C GLN A 436 -7.91 19.31 -5.00
N ALA A 437 -8.73 18.27 -5.11
CA ALA A 437 -8.30 16.91 -4.78
C ALA A 437 -7.16 16.41 -5.69
N LEU A 438 -7.20 16.71 -6.99
CA LEU A 438 -6.09 16.40 -7.92
C LEU A 438 -4.81 17.16 -7.57
N ASP A 439 -4.94 18.44 -7.23
CA ASP A 439 -3.80 19.28 -6.82
C ASP A 439 -3.19 18.76 -5.52
N ASP A 440 -4.01 18.34 -4.55
CA ASP A 440 -3.58 17.78 -3.29
C ASP A 440 -2.86 16.43 -3.47
N ILE A 441 -3.39 15.55 -4.32
CA ILE A 441 -2.73 14.29 -4.70
C ILE A 441 -1.37 14.58 -5.32
N SER A 442 -1.33 15.47 -6.31
CA SER A 442 -0.09 15.85 -6.99
C SER A 442 0.94 16.46 -6.04
N LYS A 443 0.48 17.23 -5.05
CA LYS A 443 1.35 17.88 -4.06
C LYS A 443 1.86 16.87 -3.03
N TYR A 444 0.97 16.17 -2.34
CA TYR A 444 1.31 15.36 -1.17
C TYR A 444 2.06 14.07 -1.56
N TRP A 445 1.45 13.23 -2.40
CA TRP A 445 2.10 12.01 -2.87
C TRP A 445 3.23 12.29 -3.86
N GLY A 446 3.06 13.33 -4.67
CA GLY A 446 4.13 13.75 -5.57
C GLY A 446 5.37 14.25 -4.85
N ALA A 447 5.25 14.83 -3.64
CA ALA A 447 6.42 15.22 -2.83
C ALA A 447 7.26 14.01 -2.44
N MET A 448 6.64 12.84 -2.13
CA MET A 448 7.39 11.60 -1.88
C MET A 448 8.19 11.17 -3.12
N LEU A 449 7.59 11.28 -4.33
CA LEU A 449 8.31 10.98 -5.58
C LEU A 449 9.50 11.93 -5.80
N ASP A 450 9.32 13.22 -5.52
CA ASP A 450 10.40 14.22 -5.63
C ASP A 450 11.54 13.94 -4.66
N LEU A 451 11.23 13.33 -3.52
CA LEU A 451 12.18 12.89 -2.51
C LEU A 451 12.75 11.48 -2.77
N GLY A 452 12.49 10.89 -3.95
CA GLY A 452 13.10 9.63 -4.36
C GLY A 452 12.29 8.37 -4.06
N ALA A 453 11.03 8.49 -3.65
CA ALA A 453 10.16 7.35 -3.38
C ALA A 453 9.93 6.47 -4.62
N THR A 454 9.95 5.17 -4.42
CA THR A 454 9.53 4.16 -5.40
C THR A 454 8.31 3.36 -4.93
N THR A 455 7.96 3.53 -3.66
CA THR A 455 6.75 3.11 -2.96
C THR A 455 6.25 4.27 -2.11
N PHE A 456 4.99 4.26 -1.68
CA PHE A 456 4.47 5.30 -0.80
C PHE A 456 4.65 4.94 0.67
N TRP A 457 4.91 5.98 1.46
CA TRP A 457 5.38 5.89 2.83
C TRP A 457 4.22 5.82 3.83
N GLU A 458 4.51 5.27 4.99
CA GLU A 458 3.57 5.20 6.12
C GLU A 458 3.08 6.58 6.57
N ASP A 459 3.95 7.58 6.52
CA ASP A 459 3.60 8.99 6.79
C ASP A 459 4.54 9.94 6.04
N LEU A 460 4.09 11.19 5.86
CA LEU A 460 4.90 12.30 5.35
C LEU A 460 4.57 13.57 6.13
N THR A 461 5.51 14.05 6.91
CA THR A 461 5.40 15.35 7.57
C THR A 461 5.72 16.46 6.57
N TYR A 462 4.68 16.97 5.89
CA TYR A 462 4.82 17.81 4.70
C TYR A 462 5.63 19.09 4.92
N LYS A 463 5.54 19.72 6.09
CA LYS A 463 6.28 20.97 6.43
C LYS A 463 7.80 20.87 6.25
N PHE A 464 8.37 19.65 6.28
CA PHE A 464 9.82 19.46 6.09
C PHE A 464 10.23 19.27 4.63
N VAL A 465 9.29 19.03 3.72
CA VAL A 465 9.56 18.72 2.30
C VAL A 465 10.42 19.79 1.62
N ALA A 466 10.14 21.07 1.87
CA ALA A 466 10.83 22.19 1.21
C ALA A 466 12.36 22.20 1.45
N ASN A 467 12.84 21.64 2.56
CA ASN A 467 14.26 21.57 2.90
C ASN A 467 14.80 20.14 3.04
N ALA A 468 14.03 19.13 2.64
CA ALA A 468 14.45 17.75 2.75
C ALA A 468 15.50 17.36 1.68
N GLY A 469 16.41 16.47 2.07
CA GLY A 469 17.23 15.70 1.14
C GLY A 469 16.44 14.50 0.60
N ARG A 470 16.87 13.96 -0.55
CA ARG A 470 16.28 12.76 -1.13
C ARG A 470 16.69 11.52 -0.33
N ILE A 471 15.79 10.55 -0.24
CA ILE A 471 16.07 9.26 0.43
C ILE A 471 17.04 8.36 -0.32
N ASP A 472 17.20 8.61 -1.63
CA ASP A 472 18.02 7.82 -2.56
C ASP A 472 19.39 8.44 -2.85
N GLU A 473 19.79 9.38 -2.01
CA GLU A 473 21.09 10.07 -2.06
C GLU A 473 21.63 10.24 -0.64
N PHE A 474 22.94 10.51 -0.51
CA PHE A 474 23.49 11.02 0.75
C PHE A 474 22.90 12.40 1.00
N VAL A 475 22.30 12.59 2.18
CA VAL A 475 21.65 13.85 2.50
C VAL A 475 22.70 14.96 2.55
N PRO A 476 22.57 16.04 1.75
CA PRO A 476 23.52 17.14 1.76
C PRO A 476 23.55 17.87 3.10
N GLU A 477 24.71 18.44 3.45
CA GLU A 477 24.85 19.26 4.66
C GLU A 477 23.82 20.42 4.66
N GLY A 478 23.17 20.63 5.79
CA GLY A 478 22.12 21.64 5.97
C GLY A 478 20.74 21.27 5.46
N LYS A 479 20.58 20.09 4.84
CA LYS A 479 19.28 19.54 4.50
C LYS A 479 18.73 18.67 5.62
N TYR A 480 17.39 18.63 5.70
CA TYR A 480 16.66 17.77 6.62
C TYR A 480 16.63 16.33 6.07
N ASP A 481 17.02 15.37 6.90
CA ASP A 481 16.85 13.95 6.57
C ASP A 481 15.42 13.53 6.88
N ILE A 482 14.59 13.41 5.83
CA ILE A 482 13.16 13.12 6.00
C ILE A 482 12.91 11.75 6.65
N HIS A 483 13.84 10.81 6.50
CA HIS A 483 13.71 9.48 7.08
C HIS A 483 14.31 9.39 8.48
N ALA A 484 15.51 9.93 8.69
CA ALA A 484 16.21 9.80 9.98
C ALA A 484 15.78 10.82 11.03
N ASP A 485 15.49 12.07 10.62
CA ASP A 485 15.20 13.19 11.53
C ASP A 485 13.69 13.44 11.68
N GLY A 486 12.86 12.82 10.80
CA GLY A 486 11.43 13.06 10.71
C GLY A 486 10.58 12.26 11.66
N GLY A 487 9.31 12.61 11.62
CA GLY A 487 8.23 11.84 12.20
C GLY A 487 7.98 12.05 13.69
N ASP A 488 6.77 11.72 14.04
CA ASP A 488 6.26 11.67 15.41
C ASP A 488 5.66 10.29 15.70
N PHE A 489 5.30 10.02 16.95
CA PHE A 489 4.67 8.75 17.37
C PHE A 489 5.52 7.51 17.01
N CYS A 490 4.92 6.52 16.33
CA CYS A 490 5.61 5.35 15.82
C CYS A 490 6.47 5.63 14.59
N TYR A 491 6.29 6.77 13.94
CA TYR A 491 7.00 7.17 12.71
C TYR A 491 8.38 7.81 12.96
N LYS A 492 8.85 7.83 14.21
CA LYS A 492 10.12 8.51 14.57
C LYS A 492 11.33 7.87 13.92
N GLY A 493 12.08 8.71 13.22
CA GLY A 493 13.36 8.34 12.64
C GLY A 493 13.23 7.16 11.68
N LEU A 494 14.28 6.38 11.56
CA LEU A 494 14.38 5.23 10.65
C LEU A 494 13.35 4.11 10.93
N ARG A 495 12.50 4.26 11.95
CA ARG A 495 11.38 3.36 12.18
C ARG A 495 10.26 3.53 11.15
N LEU A 496 10.09 4.71 10.58
CA LEU A 496 9.12 4.96 9.52
C LEU A 496 9.28 3.94 8.39
N SER A 497 8.19 3.31 7.95
CA SER A 497 8.21 2.45 6.76
C SER A 497 8.05 3.30 5.50
N LEU A 498 8.90 3.05 4.49
CA LEU A 498 8.81 3.73 3.20
C LEU A 498 8.05 2.92 2.14
N ALA A 499 7.46 1.79 2.54
CA ALA A 499 6.50 1.01 1.73
C ALA A 499 5.33 0.60 2.61
N HIS A 500 4.19 1.32 2.52
CA HIS A 500 3.04 1.08 3.37
C HIS A 500 1.73 1.15 2.58
N GLY A 501 0.94 0.08 2.63
CA GLY A 501 -0.22 -0.12 1.74
C GLY A 501 -1.34 0.90 1.92
N TRP A 502 -1.58 1.39 3.14
CA TRP A 502 -2.62 2.39 3.37
C TRP A 502 -2.41 3.72 2.62
N ALA A 503 -1.19 3.96 2.11
CA ALA A 503 -0.85 5.16 1.33
C ALA A 503 -1.30 5.09 -0.14
N SER A 504 -1.96 4.01 -0.56
CA SER A 504 -2.33 3.75 -1.96
C SER A 504 -3.58 4.51 -2.46
N GLY A 505 -4.19 5.34 -1.63
CA GLY A 505 -5.41 6.10 -1.94
C GLY A 505 -5.45 6.80 -3.31
N PRO A 506 -4.36 7.36 -3.85
CA PRO A 506 -4.37 7.97 -5.17
C PRO A 506 -4.78 7.04 -6.31
N ALA A 507 -4.41 5.75 -6.27
CA ALA A 507 -4.83 4.80 -7.31
C ALA A 507 -6.35 4.65 -7.33
N ILE A 508 -6.98 4.62 -6.16
CA ILE A 508 -8.43 4.56 -6.01
C ILE A 508 -9.06 5.85 -6.53
N TYR A 509 -8.58 7.01 -6.06
CA TYR A 509 -9.14 8.30 -6.44
C TYR A 509 -9.10 8.53 -7.96
N LEU A 510 -7.94 8.30 -8.59
CA LEU A 510 -7.77 8.52 -10.03
C LEU A 510 -8.66 7.57 -10.85
N THR A 511 -8.85 6.34 -10.42
CA THR A 511 -9.76 5.40 -11.07
C THR A 511 -11.23 5.79 -10.85
N GLN A 512 -11.62 6.07 -9.61
CA GLN A 512 -13.03 6.28 -9.25
C GLN A 512 -13.56 7.69 -9.55
N ASN A 513 -12.70 8.71 -9.62
CA ASN A 513 -13.13 10.08 -9.86
C ASN A 513 -12.67 10.62 -11.22
N VAL A 514 -11.44 10.32 -11.68
CA VAL A 514 -10.95 10.84 -12.97
C VAL A 514 -11.45 9.99 -14.13
N LEU A 515 -11.29 8.65 -14.08
CA LEU A 515 -12.01 7.75 -15.01
C LEU A 515 -13.50 7.68 -14.67
N GLY A 516 -13.84 7.93 -13.40
CA GLY A 516 -15.20 8.07 -12.93
C GLY A 516 -15.95 6.76 -12.71
N VAL A 517 -15.25 5.62 -12.66
CA VAL A 517 -15.90 4.29 -12.60
C VAL A 517 -16.07 3.81 -11.17
N ARG A 518 -17.31 3.41 -10.80
CA ARG A 518 -17.65 2.83 -9.50
C ARG A 518 -18.68 1.71 -9.64
N PRO A 519 -18.60 0.62 -8.85
CA PRO A 519 -19.65 -0.38 -8.79
C PRO A 519 -20.94 0.22 -8.16
N VAL A 520 -22.10 -0.15 -8.72
CA VAL A 520 -23.44 0.23 -8.23
C VAL A 520 -24.21 -1.00 -7.75
N GLU A 521 -23.98 -2.12 -8.40
CA GLU A 521 -24.53 -3.42 -7.98
C GLU A 521 -23.39 -4.40 -7.68
N PRO A 522 -23.60 -5.31 -6.72
CA PRO A 522 -22.58 -6.29 -6.33
C PRO A 522 -22.02 -7.08 -7.52
N GLY A 523 -20.73 -7.34 -7.48
CA GLY A 523 -20.01 -8.02 -8.55
C GLY A 523 -19.83 -7.16 -9.80
N CYS A 524 -19.89 -5.82 -9.65
CA CYS A 524 -19.79 -4.88 -10.76
C CYS A 524 -20.80 -5.15 -11.89
N LYS A 525 -21.95 -5.80 -11.60
CA LYS A 525 -23.00 -6.08 -12.60
C LYS A 525 -23.56 -4.81 -13.23
N THR A 526 -23.65 -3.76 -12.45
CA THR A 526 -23.88 -2.40 -12.90
C THR A 526 -22.75 -1.52 -12.38
N ILE A 527 -22.10 -0.77 -13.28
CA ILE A 527 -21.13 0.25 -12.94
C ILE A 527 -21.65 1.62 -13.37
N LYS A 528 -21.32 2.64 -12.58
CA LYS A 528 -21.57 4.04 -12.91
C LYS A 528 -20.29 4.65 -13.45
N VAL A 529 -20.38 5.45 -14.51
CA VAL A 529 -19.25 6.19 -15.07
C VAL A 529 -19.56 7.67 -15.09
N THR A 530 -18.90 8.42 -14.19
CA THR A 530 -19.08 9.88 -14.00
C THR A 530 -17.69 10.52 -13.86
N PRO A 531 -16.99 10.77 -14.98
CA PRO A 531 -15.62 11.26 -14.94
C PRO A 531 -15.51 12.74 -14.61
N HIS A 532 -14.45 13.10 -13.89
CA HIS A 532 -14.11 14.47 -13.52
C HIS A 532 -12.63 14.75 -13.83
N LEU A 533 -12.36 15.29 -15.03
CA LEU A 533 -11.00 15.54 -15.51
C LEU A 533 -10.29 16.73 -14.82
N GLY A 534 -11.05 17.65 -14.19
CA GLY A 534 -10.43 18.89 -13.70
C GLY A 534 -9.71 19.62 -14.83
N ASN A 535 -8.42 19.92 -14.65
CA ASN A 535 -7.56 20.57 -15.66
C ASN A 535 -6.95 19.59 -16.68
N LEU A 536 -7.12 18.28 -16.53
CA LEU A 536 -6.67 17.29 -17.51
C LEU A 536 -7.48 17.42 -18.82
N ASN A 537 -6.84 17.15 -19.95
CA ASN A 537 -7.51 17.12 -21.25
C ASN A 537 -8.12 15.76 -21.57
N TRP A 538 -7.47 14.69 -21.11
CA TRP A 538 -7.93 13.33 -21.29
C TRP A 538 -7.43 12.42 -20.16
N ALA A 539 -8.13 11.31 -19.98
CA ALA A 539 -7.69 10.16 -19.21
C ALA A 539 -8.19 8.88 -19.88
N GLU A 540 -7.44 7.80 -19.74
CA GLU A 540 -7.84 6.47 -20.21
C GLU A 540 -7.34 5.40 -19.25
N GLY A 541 -8.00 4.26 -19.26
CA GLY A 541 -7.61 3.13 -18.42
C GLY A 541 -8.56 1.97 -18.54
N THR A 542 -8.29 0.98 -17.70
CA THR A 542 -9.10 -0.24 -17.59
C THR A 542 -9.58 -0.41 -16.15
N PHE A 543 -10.72 -1.10 -16.01
CA PHE A 543 -11.30 -1.42 -14.72
C PHE A 543 -11.70 -2.90 -14.70
N PRO A 544 -11.13 -3.72 -13.80
CA PRO A 544 -11.41 -5.13 -13.72
C PRO A 544 -12.75 -5.42 -13.06
N THR A 545 -13.50 -6.36 -13.62
CA THR A 545 -14.74 -6.89 -13.04
C THR A 545 -14.73 -8.41 -13.11
N PRO A 546 -15.57 -9.11 -12.34
CA PRO A 546 -15.71 -10.57 -12.46
C PRO A 546 -16.14 -11.04 -13.86
N GLN A 547 -16.77 -10.16 -14.67
CA GLN A 547 -17.21 -10.47 -16.02
C GLN A 547 -16.16 -10.17 -17.09
N GLY A 548 -15.05 -9.52 -16.72
CA GLY A 548 -13.98 -9.11 -17.61
C GLY A 548 -13.57 -7.66 -17.41
N ILE A 549 -12.78 -7.16 -18.34
CA ILE A 549 -12.17 -5.83 -18.23
C ILE A 549 -13.05 -4.79 -18.94
N VAL A 550 -13.38 -3.71 -18.23
CA VAL A 550 -14.00 -2.51 -18.80
C VAL A 550 -12.89 -1.58 -19.26
N LYS A 551 -12.96 -1.08 -20.50
CA LYS A 551 -12.07 -0.04 -21.02
C LYS A 551 -12.76 1.30 -20.98
N ILE A 552 -12.07 2.33 -20.54
CA ILE A 552 -12.62 3.67 -20.37
C ILE A 552 -11.66 4.68 -20.98
N LYS A 553 -12.19 5.55 -21.83
CA LYS A 553 -11.47 6.71 -22.35
C LYS A 553 -12.33 7.95 -22.12
N VAL A 554 -11.75 8.97 -21.53
CA VAL A 554 -12.42 10.22 -21.21
C VAL A 554 -11.71 11.37 -21.92
N THR A 555 -12.45 12.20 -22.63
CA THR A 555 -11.94 13.41 -23.27
C THR A 555 -12.86 14.59 -22.95
N LYS A 556 -12.38 15.82 -23.13
CA LYS A 556 -13.24 17.00 -23.05
C LYS A 556 -13.91 17.29 -24.38
N ASP A 557 -15.19 17.65 -24.35
CA ASP A 557 -15.89 18.22 -25.50
C ASP A 557 -15.52 19.71 -25.72
N ALA A 558 -16.12 20.33 -26.73
CA ALA A 558 -15.89 21.74 -27.06
C ALA A 558 -16.27 22.72 -25.92
N ASN A 559 -17.11 22.29 -24.98
CA ASN A 559 -17.52 23.06 -23.79
C ASN A 559 -16.69 22.75 -22.55
N GLY A 560 -15.66 21.90 -22.66
CA GLY A 560 -14.83 21.47 -21.56
C GLY A 560 -15.46 20.40 -20.65
N LYS A 561 -16.59 19.81 -21.01
CA LYS A 561 -17.25 18.75 -20.29
C LYS A 561 -16.54 17.41 -20.56
N ALA A 562 -16.29 16.62 -19.51
CA ALA A 562 -15.75 15.27 -19.64
C ALA A 562 -16.77 14.33 -20.30
N VAL A 563 -16.35 13.64 -21.36
CA VAL A 563 -17.18 12.71 -22.15
C VAL A 563 -16.51 11.34 -22.13
N PRO A 564 -17.11 10.35 -21.47
CA PRO A 564 -16.56 9.00 -21.44
C PRO A 564 -16.97 8.19 -22.69
N GLN A 565 -16.04 7.38 -23.17
CA GLN A 565 -16.25 6.27 -24.09
C GLN A 565 -15.94 4.99 -23.31
N VAL A 566 -16.90 4.05 -23.25
CA VAL A 566 -16.79 2.85 -22.41
C VAL A 566 -17.05 1.61 -23.26
N GLU A 567 -16.10 0.67 -23.22
CA GLU A 567 -16.26 -0.68 -23.73
C GLU A 567 -16.39 -1.62 -22.53
N ALA A 568 -17.56 -2.18 -22.31
CA ALA A 568 -17.84 -3.10 -21.21
C ALA A 568 -18.05 -4.53 -21.70
N PRO A 569 -17.60 -5.55 -20.95
CA PRO A 569 -17.86 -6.95 -21.28
C PRO A 569 -19.35 -7.28 -21.14
N ALA A 570 -19.77 -8.38 -21.78
CA ALA A 570 -21.12 -8.90 -21.62
C ALA A 570 -21.41 -9.20 -20.12
N GLY A 571 -22.57 -8.75 -19.64
CA GLY A 571 -22.96 -8.90 -18.23
C GLY A 571 -22.62 -7.71 -17.34
N VAL A 572 -21.93 -6.68 -17.85
CA VAL A 572 -21.72 -5.41 -17.15
C VAL A 572 -22.62 -4.34 -17.77
N LYS A 573 -23.55 -3.81 -16.98
CA LYS A 573 -24.38 -2.66 -17.35
C LYS A 573 -23.64 -1.38 -16.99
N VAL A 574 -23.58 -0.43 -17.93
CA VAL A 574 -22.99 0.90 -17.70
C VAL A 574 -24.11 1.93 -17.56
N VAL A 575 -24.05 2.72 -16.49
CA VAL A 575 -24.93 3.87 -16.27
C VAL A 575 -24.10 5.16 -16.21
N TYR A 576 -24.64 6.23 -16.77
CA TYR A 576 -24.04 7.56 -16.80
C TYR A 576 -24.92 8.54 -16.01
N GLU A 577 -24.33 9.53 -15.37
CA GLU A 577 -25.05 10.67 -14.78
C GLU A 577 -24.66 11.98 -15.42
#